data_5516dd42efa3063b5cec76fdb35a7319
#
_entry.id   5516dd42efa3063b5cec76fdb35a7319
#
_cell.length_a   1.000
_cell.length_b   1.000
_cell.length_c   1.000
_cell.angle_alpha   90.00
_cell.angle_beta   90.00
_cell.angle_gamma   90.00
#
_symmetry.space_group_name_H-M   'P 1'
#
loop_
_entity.id
_entity.type
_entity.pdbx_description
1 polymer ?
#
loop_
_entity_poly.entity_id
_entity_poly.type
_entity_poly.pdbx_seq_one_letter_code
_entity_poly.pdbx_strand_id
1 'polypeptide(L)'
;METTLNTTSTVTTRASWKWIYKLGAVAALTALLANLLDVLLGFGSTEMVTYGTKSAIEWFALYNENWFRGVYALGILNIVYMIAMLPVYFALFGAHFDQHALGAGLTIFIFLAAMSMYISNNAAIPLLVLSSKYSLANTDMQRTALVSAGEAILSRGEDFTAGSFIPLFLGGVAAICFSLIMLRGGIFGKVSAWIGIVGFTFLSLFTIVATFIPALYQVAFYFLASIGGILALTWFALV
;
A
#
# COMPACT_ATOMS: atom_id res chain seq x y z
N MET A 1 1.45 -7.38 -50.46
CA MET A 1 2.43 -6.55 -49.74
C MET A 1 1.95 -6.12 -48.33
N GLU A 2 0.69 -6.29 -47.99
CA GLU A 2 0.10 -5.94 -46.65
C GLU A 2 0.32 -6.98 -45.53
N THR A 3 0.55 -8.24 -45.89
CA THR A 3 0.68 -9.34 -44.91
C THR A 3 2.02 -9.34 -44.13
N THR A 4 3.07 -8.75 -44.69
CA THR A 4 4.41 -8.71 -44.07
C THR A 4 4.58 -7.57 -43.06
N LEU A 5 3.83 -6.49 -43.19
CA LEU A 5 3.88 -5.35 -42.23
C LEU A 5 3.19 -5.66 -40.89
N ASN A 6 2.12 -6.49 -40.92
CA ASN A 6 1.38 -6.85 -39.70
C ASN A 6 2.15 -7.85 -38.80
N THR A 7 2.97 -8.72 -39.38
CA THR A 7 3.75 -9.70 -38.63
C THR A 7 4.93 -9.05 -37.88
N THR A 8 5.59 -8.06 -38.49
CA THR A 8 6.71 -7.34 -37.84
C THR A 8 6.25 -6.45 -36.70
N SER A 9 5.10 -5.80 -36.80
CA SER A 9 4.55 -4.96 -35.74
C SER A 9 4.12 -5.78 -34.51
N THR A 10 3.54 -6.95 -34.69
CA THR A 10 3.13 -7.84 -33.58
C THR A 10 4.32 -8.48 -32.85
N VAL A 11 5.41 -8.78 -33.58
CA VAL A 11 6.62 -9.35 -32.95
C VAL A 11 7.37 -8.31 -32.13
N THR A 12 7.48 -7.07 -32.59
CA THR A 12 8.13 -5.99 -31.83
C THR A 12 7.32 -5.61 -30.59
N THR A 13 6.00 -5.58 -30.66
CA THR A 13 5.13 -5.29 -29.50
C THR A 13 5.25 -6.38 -28.44
N ARG A 14 5.24 -7.66 -28.80
CA ARG A 14 5.41 -8.78 -27.86
C ARG A 14 6.80 -8.81 -27.20
N ALA A 15 7.84 -8.39 -27.90
CA ALA A 15 9.19 -8.33 -27.32
C ALA A 15 9.32 -7.24 -26.25
N SER A 16 8.63 -6.10 -26.42
CA SER A 16 8.64 -5.01 -25.44
C SER A 16 7.93 -5.38 -24.12
N TRP A 17 6.85 -6.15 -24.16
CA TRP A 17 6.12 -6.59 -22.98
C TRP A 17 6.86 -7.62 -22.14
N LYS A 18 7.75 -8.43 -22.71
CA LYS A 18 8.53 -9.43 -21.96
C LYS A 18 9.37 -8.82 -20.84
N TRP A 19 9.93 -7.63 -21.07
CA TRP A 19 10.68 -6.92 -20.03
C TRP A 19 9.78 -6.45 -18.90
N ILE A 20 8.61 -5.91 -19.23
CA ILE A 20 7.63 -5.42 -18.26
C ILE A 20 7.11 -6.57 -17.38
N TYR A 21 6.87 -7.76 -17.93
CA TYR A 21 6.46 -8.95 -17.16
C TYR A 21 7.56 -9.40 -16.19
N LYS A 22 8.83 -9.39 -16.62
CA LYS A 22 9.95 -9.69 -15.71
C LYS A 22 10.06 -8.67 -14.58
N LEU A 23 9.94 -7.40 -14.91
CA LEU A 23 9.95 -6.32 -13.92
C LEU A 23 8.77 -6.46 -12.96
N GLY A 24 7.57 -6.75 -13.46
CA GLY A 24 6.38 -7.00 -12.67
C GLY A 24 6.56 -8.17 -11.69
N ALA A 25 7.14 -9.29 -12.16
CA ALA A 25 7.40 -10.45 -11.30
C ALA A 25 8.40 -10.13 -10.17
N VAL A 26 9.51 -9.43 -10.48
CA VAL A 26 10.47 -8.98 -9.45
C VAL A 26 9.80 -8.01 -8.47
N ALA A 27 8.99 -7.09 -8.98
CA ALA A 27 8.26 -6.13 -8.17
C ALA A 27 7.20 -6.80 -7.28
N ALA A 28 6.50 -7.84 -7.77
CA ALA A 28 5.56 -8.62 -6.97
C ALA A 28 6.27 -9.32 -5.79
N LEU A 29 7.44 -9.92 -6.03
CA LEU A 29 8.27 -10.47 -4.96
C LEU A 29 8.75 -9.40 -3.97
N THR A 30 9.11 -8.22 -4.46
CA THR A 30 9.48 -7.09 -3.59
C THR A 30 8.31 -6.64 -2.73
N ALA A 31 7.11 -6.53 -3.31
CA ALA A 31 5.88 -6.19 -2.60
C ALA A 31 5.53 -7.25 -1.54
N LEU A 32 5.64 -8.54 -1.89
CA LEU A 32 5.44 -9.65 -0.96
C LEU A 32 6.41 -9.58 0.22
N LEU A 33 7.71 -9.40 -0.05
CA LEU A 33 8.75 -9.31 0.99
C LEU A 33 8.55 -8.07 1.88
N ALA A 34 8.20 -6.92 1.30
CA ALA A 34 7.94 -5.71 2.08
C ALA A 34 6.78 -5.91 3.06
N ASN A 35 5.67 -6.52 2.60
CA ASN A 35 4.53 -6.82 3.47
C ASN A 35 4.86 -7.90 4.53
N LEU A 36 5.61 -8.95 4.16
CA LEU A 36 6.04 -9.96 5.13
C LEU A 36 6.94 -9.36 6.21
N LEU A 37 7.87 -8.50 5.83
CA LEU A 37 8.74 -7.80 6.78
C LEU A 37 7.92 -6.86 7.68
N ASP A 38 6.96 -6.13 7.13
CA ASP A 38 6.07 -5.26 7.90
C ASP A 38 5.29 -6.05 8.97
N VAL A 39 4.72 -7.19 8.57
CA VAL A 39 4.03 -8.09 9.51
C VAL A 39 4.99 -8.66 10.55
N LEU A 40 6.17 -9.16 10.16
CA LEU A 40 7.13 -9.78 11.07
C LEU A 40 7.72 -8.78 12.07
N LEU A 41 8.06 -7.58 11.61
CA LEU A 41 8.58 -6.51 12.47
C LEU A 41 7.50 -5.94 13.38
N GLY A 42 6.26 -5.90 12.91
CA GLY A 42 5.09 -5.49 13.70
C GLY A 42 4.63 -6.55 14.69
N PHE A 43 4.91 -7.84 14.43
CA PHE A 43 4.42 -8.94 15.27
C PHE A 43 5.04 -8.86 16.67
N GLY A 44 4.17 -8.69 17.67
CA GLY A 44 4.62 -8.50 19.07
C GLY A 44 4.98 -7.06 19.45
N SER A 45 4.93 -6.11 18.50
CA SER A 45 5.03 -4.70 18.83
C SER A 45 3.67 -4.17 19.30
N THR A 46 3.68 -3.33 20.33
CA THR A 46 2.46 -2.65 20.79
C THR A 46 1.95 -1.64 19.76
N GLU A 47 2.80 -1.20 18.83
CA GLU A 47 2.47 -0.24 17.79
C GLU A 47 1.40 -0.76 16.83
N MET A 48 1.48 -2.02 16.41
CA MET A 48 0.51 -2.62 15.48
C MET A 48 -0.92 -2.73 16.04
N VAL A 49 -1.05 -2.76 17.36
CA VAL A 49 -2.35 -2.91 18.04
C VAL A 49 -2.93 -1.56 18.47
N THR A 50 -2.14 -0.48 18.37
CA THR A 50 -2.46 0.84 18.92
C THR A 50 -2.36 1.96 17.89
N TYR A 51 -2.61 1.67 16.60
CA TYR A 51 -2.64 2.71 15.57
C TYR A 51 -3.62 3.83 15.94
N GLY A 52 -3.20 5.07 15.72
CA GLY A 52 -4.01 6.26 16.02
C GLY A 52 -4.15 6.61 17.50
N THR A 53 -3.46 5.92 18.42
CA THR A 53 -3.57 6.19 19.87
C THR A 53 -2.38 6.92 20.45
N LYS A 54 -1.21 6.91 19.76
CA LYS A 54 0.00 7.60 20.23
C LYS A 54 -0.03 9.07 19.88
N SER A 55 0.30 9.90 20.89
CA SER A 55 0.52 11.32 20.68
C SER A 55 1.84 11.60 19.96
N ALA A 56 1.98 12.81 19.40
CA ALA A 56 3.23 13.25 18.78
C ALA A 56 4.42 13.18 19.75
N ILE A 57 4.21 13.42 21.05
CA ILE A 57 5.26 13.32 22.07
C ILE A 57 5.76 11.88 22.20
N GLU A 58 4.86 10.91 22.23
CA GLU A 58 5.21 9.49 22.31
C GLU A 58 5.97 9.02 21.07
N TRP A 59 5.56 9.48 19.88
CA TRP A 59 6.30 9.24 18.66
C TRP A 59 7.69 9.90 18.68
N PHE A 60 7.80 11.14 19.15
CA PHE A 60 9.11 11.80 19.29
C PHE A 60 10.03 11.06 20.25
N ALA A 61 9.51 10.55 21.36
CA ALA A 61 10.27 9.72 22.29
C ALA A 61 10.77 8.43 21.60
N LEU A 62 9.90 7.73 20.86
CA LEU A 62 10.27 6.54 20.10
C LEU A 62 11.35 6.81 19.06
N TYR A 63 11.27 7.91 18.30
CA TYR A 63 12.29 8.30 17.33
C TYR A 63 13.64 8.61 17.98
N ASN A 64 13.63 9.23 19.16
CA ASN A 64 14.85 9.54 19.91
C ASN A 64 15.50 8.28 20.50
N GLU A 65 14.69 7.28 20.87
CA GLU A 65 15.17 5.98 21.35
C GLU A 65 15.69 5.13 20.19
N ASN A 66 14.89 5.00 19.14
CA ASN A 66 15.20 4.19 17.96
C ASN A 66 14.51 4.77 16.72
N TRP A 67 15.24 5.60 15.97
CA TRP A 67 14.72 6.24 14.77
C TRP A 67 14.22 5.25 13.71
N PHE A 68 14.91 4.12 13.57
CA PHE A 68 14.52 3.08 12.60
C PHE A 68 13.17 2.47 12.95
N ARG A 69 12.94 2.19 14.25
CA ARG A 69 11.66 1.69 14.75
C ARG A 69 10.53 2.68 14.50
N GLY A 70 10.74 3.97 14.72
CA GLY A 70 9.76 5.01 14.41
C GLY A 70 9.42 5.07 12.92
N VAL A 71 10.45 5.01 12.05
CA VAL A 71 10.26 5.08 10.59
C VAL A 71 9.49 3.87 10.05
N TYR A 72 9.82 2.65 10.47
CA TYR A 72 9.09 1.49 9.98
C TYR A 72 7.68 1.40 10.56
N ALA A 73 7.49 1.74 11.83
CA ALA A 73 6.18 1.70 12.47
C ALA A 73 5.18 2.71 11.87
N LEU A 74 5.65 3.77 11.22
CA LEU A 74 4.82 4.71 10.46
C LEU A 74 4.78 4.39 8.95
N GLY A 75 4.99 3.14 8.57
CA GLY A 75 4.63 2.62 7.26
C GLY A 75 5.62 2.92 6.14
N ILE A 76 6.92 3.05 6.40
CA ILE A 76 7.92 3.19 5.32
C ILE A 76 7.93 1.96 4.40
N LEU A 77 7.68 0.76 4.93
CA LEU A 77 7.58 -0.47 4.14
C LEU A 77 6.35 -0.46 3.24
N ASN A 78 5.27 0.20 3.66
CA ASN A 78 4.09 0.41 2.83
C ASN A 78 4.38 1.35 1.65
N ILE A 79 5.29 2.32 1.78
CA ILE A 79 5.78 3.12 0.64
C ILE A 79 6.52 2.24 -0.35
N VAL A 80 7.42 1.38 0.13
CA VAL A 80 8.16 0.42 -0.73
C VAL A 80 7.17 -0.50 -1.45
N TYR A 81 6.18 -1.03 -0.75
CA TYR A 81 5.09 -1.82 -1.30
C TYR A 81 4.33 -1.05 -2.41
N MET A 82 3.88 0.17 -2.12
CA MET A 82 3.13 0.98 -3.08
C MET A 82 3.93 1.24 -4.37
N ILE A 83 5.22 1.56 -4.25
CA ILE A 83 6.10 1.75 -5.41
C ILE A 83 6.28 0.44 -6.19
N ALA A 84 6.49 -0.68 -5.49
CA ALA A 84 6.65 -1.99 -6.12
C ALA A 84 5.38 -2.45 -6.86
N MET A 85 4.20 -2.08 -6.39
CA MET A 85 2.93 -2.42 -7.05
C MET A 85 2.75 -1.75 -8.41
N LEU A 86 3.42 -0.65 -8.70
CA LEU A 86 3.28 0.03 -9.99
C LEU A 86 3.72 -0.83 -11.18
N PRO A 87 4.94 -1.43 -11.21
CA PRO A 87 5.31 -2.37 -12.26
C PRO A 87 4.42 -3.62 -12.32
N VAL A 88 3.91 -4.10 -11.17
CA VAL A 88 2.96 -5.22 -11.14
C VAL A 88 1.69 -4.87 -11.92
N TYR A 89 1.11 -3.71 -11.64
CA TYR A 89 -0.10 -3.26 -12.34
C TYR A 89 0.13 -2.98 -13.81
N PHE A 90 1.32 -2.48 -14.20
CA PHE A 90 1.69 -2.34 -15.60
C PHE A 90 1.83 -3.71 -16.31
N ALA A 91 2.38 -4.71 -15.64
CA ALA A 91 2.45 -6.06 -16.17
C ALA A 91 1.05 -6.68 -16.35
N LEU A 92 0.18 -6.52 -15.35
CA LEU A 92 -1.22 -6.94 -15.43
C LEU A 92 -1.99 -6.21 -16.55
N PHE A 93 -1.75 -4.90 -16.71
CA PHE A 93 -2.30 -4.12 -17.80
C PHE A 93 -1.88 -4.70 -19.16
N GLY A 94 -0.57 -4.95 -19.36
CA GLY A 94 -0.06 -5.53 -20.59
C GLY A 94 -0.63 -6.92 -20.87
N ALA A 95 -0.80 -7.75 -19.84
CA ALA A 95 -1.39 -9.07 -19.96
C ALA A 95 -2.86 -9.03 -20.44
N HIS A 96 -3.62 -8.02 -20.04
CA HIS A 96 -5.04 -7.87 -20.35
C HIS A 96 -5.34 -6.79 -21.40
N PHE A 97 -4.29 -6.27 -22.07
CA PHE A 97 -4.42 -5.13 -22.98
C PHE A 97 -5.42 -5.38 -24.12
N ASP A 98 -5.33 -6.54 -24.78
CA ASP A 98 -6.14 -6.85 -25.95
C ASP A 98 -7.65 -6.99 -25.63
N GLN A 99 -8.00 -7.36 -24.41
CA GLN A 99 -9.40 -7.66 -24.04
C GLN A 99 -10.02 -6.61 -23.11
N HIS A 100 -9.22 -6.00 -22.23
CA HIS A 100 -9.71 -5.15 -21.14
C HIS A 100 -8.88 -3.86 -20.95
N ALA A 101 -8.28 -3.31 -22.01
CA ALA A 101 -7.38 -2.14 -21.94
C ALA A 101 -7.98 -0.95 -21.17
N LEU A 102 -9.25 -0.61 -21.44
CA LEU A 102 -9.89 0.53 -20.80
C LEU A 102 -10.06 0.31 -19.27
N GLY A 103 -10.55 -0.86 -18.89
CA GLY A 103 -10.74 -1.19 -17.46
C GLY A 103 -9.41 -1.28 -16.70
N ALA A 104 -8.41 -1.92 -17.30
CA ALA A 104 -7.08 -2.03 -16.71
C ALA A 104 -6.36 -0.66 -16.64
N GLY A 105 -6.51 0.19 -17.67
CA GLY A 105 -5.97 1.55 -17.64
C GLY A 105 -6.62 2.43 -16.57
N LEU A 106 -7.95 2.37 -16.42
CA LEU A 106 -8.65 3.08 -15.35
C LEU A 106 -8.19 2.59 -13.96
N THR A 107 -7.97 1.30 -13.81
CA THR A 107 -7.49 0.72 -12.54
C THR A 107 -6.08 1.21 -12.18
N ILE A 108 -5.17 1.32 -13.16
CA ILE A 108 -3.86 1.94 -12.94
C ILE A 108 -4.02 3.40 -12.49
N PHE A 109 -4.90 4.16 -13.12
CA PHE A 109 -5.13 5.55 -12.76
C PHE A 109 -5.62 5.70 -11.31
N ILE A 110 -6.57 4.86 -10.88
CA ILE A 110 -7.03 4.81 -9.47
C ILE A 110 -5.87 4.49 -8.54
N PHE A 111 -5.05 3.51 -8.90
CA PHE A 111 -3.89 3.13 -8.09
C PHE A 111 -2.83 4.25 -8.02
N LEU A 112 -2.54 4.93 -9.12
CA LEU A 112 -1.60 6.06 -9.13
C LEU A 112 -2.08 7.20 -8.23
N ALA A 113 -3.38 7.49 -8.24
CA ALA A 113 -3.96 8.47 -7.32
C ALA A 113 -3.78 8.03 -5.86
N ALA A 114 -4.12 6.77 -5.54
CA ALA A 114 -3.93 6.19 -4.21
C ALA A 114 -2.46 6.27 -3.75
N MET A 115 -1.53 5.80 -4.57
CA MET A 115 -0.09 5.80 -4.30
C MET A 115 0.45 7.21 -4.05
N SER A 116 0.08 8.17 -4.92
CA SER A 116 0.54 9.56 -4.80
C SER A 116 0.06 10.20 -3.51
N MET A 117 -1.22 9.98 -3.16
CA MET A 117 -1.80 10.48 -1.90
C MET A 117 -1.15 9.81 -0.68
N TYR A 118 -0.93 8.49 -0.71
CA TYR A 118 -0.31 7.77 0.40
C TYR A 118 1.11 8.27 0.66
N ILE A 119 1.95 8.34 -0.37
CA ILE A 119 3.34 8.78 -0.26
C ILE A 119 3.41 10.24 0.22
N SER A 120 2.56 11.12 -0.33
CA SER A 120 2.57 12.54 0.05
C SER A 120 2.08 12.81 1.47
N ASN A 121 1.23 11.93 2.00
CA ASN A 121 0.67 12.08 3.35
C ASN A 121 1.50 11.37 4.42
N ASN A 122 2.34 10.38 4.07
CA ASN A 122 3.02 9.53 5.03
C ASN A 122 3.80 10.34 6.10
N ALA A 123 3.59 9.98 7.36
CA ALA A 123 4.11 10.69 8.52
C ALA A 123 5.56 10.33 8.91
N ALA A 124 6.12 9.21 8.40
CA ALA A 124 7.37 8.65 8.91
C ALA A 124 8.56 9.64 8.84
N ILE A 125 8.84 10.20 7.67
CA ILE A 125 9.97 11.12 7.50
C ILE A 125 9.71 12.50 8.13
N PRO A 126 8.53 13.14 7.95
CA PRO A 126 8.24 14.40 8.63
C PRO A 126 8.36 14.32 10.15
N LEU A 127 7.87 13.24 10.78
CA LEU A 127 7.98 13.08 12.25
C LEU A 127 9.41 12.83 12.72
N LEU A 128 10.24 12.12 11.96
CA LEU A 128 11.67 12.00 12.25
C LEU A 128 12.33 13.37 12.34
N VAL A 129 12.03 14.26 11.38
CA VAL A 129 12.58 15.63 11.36
C VAL A 129 12.05 16.46 12.54
N LEU A 130 10.75 16.36 12.85
CA LEU A 130 10.16 17.07 13.98
C LEU A 130 10.70 16.58 15.33
N SER A 131 10.89 15.28 15.50
CA SER A 131 11.48 14.68 16.69
C SER A 131 12.88 15.26 16.96
N SER A 132 13.73 15.33 15.93
CA SER A 132 15.06 15.93 16.05
C SER A 132 15.01 17.40 16.43
N LYS A 133 14.06 18.18 15.90
CA LYS A 133 13.86 19.59 16.27
C LYS A 133 13.33 19.71 17.70
N TYR A 134 12.44 18.82 18.12
CA TYR A 134 11.86 18.82 19.46
C TYR A 134 12.92 18.60 20.54
N SER A 135 13.88 17.69 20.29
CA SER A 135 14.99 17.43 21.23
C SER A 135 15.93 18.63 21.39
N LEU A 136 16.02 19.50 20.38
CA LEU A 136 16.85 20.72 20.36
C LEU A 136 16.09 21.97 20.83
N ALA A 137 14.78 21.89 21.07
CA ALA A 137 13.96 23.04 21.45
C ALA A 137 14.31 23.54 22.86
N ASN A 138 14.58 24.84 22.99
CA ASN A 138 15.02 25.47 24.23
C ASN A 138 13.88 26.17 24.99
N THR A 139 12.71 26.35 24.37
CA THR A 139 11.56 27.01 25.00
C THR A 139 10.30 26.14 24.94
N ASP A 140 9.43 26.28 25.94
CA ASP A 140 8.15 25.55 25.96
C ASP A 140 7.24 25.92 24.78
N MET A 141 7.31 27.18 24.33
CA MET A 141 6.58 27.63 23.14
C MET A 141 7.03 26.87 21.88
N GLN A 142 8.34 26.68 21.69
CA GLN A 142 8.87 25.90 20.57
C GLN A 142 8.42 24.42 20.66
N ARG A 143 8.50 23.82 21.83
CA ARG A 143 8.05 22.44 22.07
C ARG A 143 6.57 22.26 21.77
N THR A 144 5.72 23.17 22.26
CA THR A 144 4.27 23.14 22.01
C THR A 144 3.97 23.25 20.52
N ALA A 145 4.65 24.17 19.80
CA ALA A 145 4.46 24.32 18.35
C ALA A 145 4.85 23.06 17.58
N LEU A 146 5.96 22.40 17.96
CA LEU A 146 6.42 21.16 17.33
C LEU A 146 5.49 19.99 17.60
N VAL A 147 4.95 19.87 18.81
CA VAL A 147 3.94 18.88 19.16
C VAL A 147 2.67 19.08 18.32
N SER A 148 2.16 20.32 18.26
CA SER A 148 0.98 20.62 17.43
C SER A 148 1.17 20.28 15.96
N ALA A 149 2.39 20.57 15.42
CA ALA A 149 2.73 20.18 14.06
C ALA A 149 2.79 18.65 13.90
N GLY A 150 3.32 17.94 14.90
CA GLY A 150 3.36 16.49 14.93
C GLY A 150 1.97 15.87 14.91
N GLU A 151 1.05 16.36 15.74
CA GLU A 151 -0.35 15.90 15.77
C GLU A 151 -1.06 16.12 14.41
N ALA A 152 -0.83 17.26 13.78
CA ALA A 152 -1.40 17.55 12.46
C ALA A 152 -0.86 16.59 11.38
N ILE A 153 0.42 16.21 11.46
CA ILE A 153 1.04 15.26 10.53
C ILE A 153 0.51 13.84 10.79
N LEU A 154 0.38 13.42 12.04
CA LEU A 154 -0.17 12.11 12.40
C LEU A 154 -1.62 11.95 11.93
N SER A 155 -2.47 12.93 12.18
CA SER A 155 -3.88 12.90 11.75
C SER A 155 -4.03 12.77 10.24
N ARG A 156 -3.02 13.17 9.46
CA ARG A 156 -3.00 13.09 8.00
C ARG A 156 -2.32 11.82 7.47
N GLY A 157 -1.28 11.32 8.14
CA GLY A 157 -0.35 10.38 7.54
C GLY A 157 -0.07 9.11 8.34
N GLU A 158 -0.63 8.95 9.53
CA GLU A 158 -0.63 7.66 10.24
C GLU A 158 -1.69 6.76 9.63
N ASP A 159 -1.38 5.47 9.48
CA ASP A 159 -2.29 4.50 8.89
C ASP A 159 -3.60 4.40 9.71
N PHE A 160 -4.70 4.19 9.00
CA PHE A 160 -6.07 4.11 9.54
C PHE A 160 -6.60 5.37 10.21
N THR A 161 -5.96 6.52 10.01
CA THR A 161 -6.53 7.84 10.33
C THR A 161 -7.42 8.33 9.18
N ALA A 162 -8.21 9.36 9.42
CA ALA A 162 -9.06 9.95 8.40
C ALA A 162 -8.28 10.45 7.17
N GLY A 163 -7.04 10.92 7.36
CA GLY A 163 -6.18 11.41 6.28
C GLY A 163 -5.57 10.29 5.41
N SER A 164 -5.39 9.08 5.96
CA SER A 164 -4.90 7.92 5.22
C SER A 164 -6.00 7.03 4.65
N PHE A 165 -7.27 7.26 5.02
CA PHE A 165 -8.41 6.45 4.59
C PHE A 165 -8.54 6.37 3.07
N ILE A 166 -8.59 7.52 2.39
CA ILE A 166 -8.83 7.57 0.94
C ILE A 166 -7.74 6.80 0.16
N PRO A 167 -6.43 7.03 0.36
CA PRO A 167 -5.42 6.28 -0.37
C PRO A 167 -5.44 4.78 -0.09
N LEU A 168 -5.63 4.35 1.16
CA LEU A 168 -5.73 2.93 1.49
C LEU A 168 -6.95 2.27 0.86
N PHE A 169 -8.11 2.92 0.94
CA PHE A 169 -9.34 2.43 0.33
C PHE A 169 -9.26 2.35 -1.20
N LEU A 170 -8.76 3.40 -1.86
CA LEU A 170 -8.57 3.40 -3.32
C LEU A 170 -7.55 2.34 -3.78
N GLY A 171 -6.50 2.10 -3.00
CA GLY A 171 -5.56 1.01 -3.25
C GLY A 171 -6.24 -0.36 -3.24
N GLY A 172 -7.10 -0.61 -2.25
CA GLY A 172 -7.93 -1.81 -2.16
C GLY A 172 -8.89 -1.93 -3.35
N VAL A 173 -9.57 -0.84 -3.72
CA VAL A 173 -10.47 -0.81 -4.89
C VAL A 173 -9.70 -1.15 -6.18
N ALA A 174 -8.52 -0.58 -6.39
CA ALA A 174 -7.70 -0.90 -7.55
C ALA A 174 -7.32 -2.38 -7.60
N ALA A 175 -6.94 -2.98 -6.47
CA ALA A 175 -6.61 -4.40 -6.39
C ALA A 175 -7.82 -5.31 -6.66
N ILE A 176 -9.01 -4.94 -6.18
CA ILE A 176 -10.27 -5.64 -6.49
C ILE A 176 -10.57 -5.53 -7.99
N CYS A 177 -10.45 -4.34 -8.58
CA CYS A 177 -10.68 -4.14 -10.01
C CYS A 177 -9.75 -4.99 -10.88
N PHE A 178 -8.45 -5.04 -10.57
CA PHE A 178 -7.54 -5.93 -11.31
C PHE A 178 -7.90 -7.41 -11.12
N SER A 179 -8.26 -7.81 -9.92
CA SER A 179 -8.69 -9.20 -9.66
C SER A 179 -9.97 -9.57 -10.45
N LEU A 180 -10.91 -8.63 -10.62
CA LEU A 180 -12.09 -8.80 -11.47
C LEU A 180 -11.72 -8.90 -12.96
N ILE A 181 -10.74 -8.13 -13.43
CA ILE A 181 -10.21 -8.21 -14.80
C ILE A 181 -9.52 -9.56 -15.02
N MET A 182 -8.72 -10.02 -14.05
CA MET A 182 -8.09 -11.36 -14.09
C MET A 182 -9.13 -12.47 -14.20
N LEU A 183 -10.23 -12.35 -13.45
CA LEU A 183 -11.32 -13.34 -13.48
C LEU A 183 -11.98 -13.45 -14.86
N ARG A 184 -12.09 -12.33 -15.59
CA ARG A 184 -12.70 -12.26 -16.93
C ARG A 184 -11.72 -12.56 -18.05
N GLY A 185 -10.46 -12.19 -17.89
CA GLY A 185 -9.44 -12.27 -18.92
C GLY A 185 -8.89 -13.68 -19.17
N GLY A 186 -9.09 -14.62 -18.25
CA GLY A 186 -8.72 -16.04 -18.41
C GLY A 186 -7.22 -16.34 -18.50
N ILE A 187 -6.34 -15.34 -18.32
CA ILE A 187 -4.87 -15.49 -18.34
C ILE A 187 -4.38 -16.09 -17.02
N PHE A 188 -4.94 -15.62 -15.92
CA PHE A 188 -4.68 -16.14 -14.58
C PHE A 188 -5.77 -17.14 -14.18
N GLY A 189 -5.41 -18.07 -13.28
CA GLY A 189 -6.38 -19.01 -12.74
C GLY A 189 -7.52 -18.30 -12.01
N LYS A 190 -8.76 -18.81 -12.13
CA LYS A 190 -9.91 -18.25 -11.43
C LYS A 190 -9.71 -18.18 -9.90
N VAL A 191 -8.95 -19.12 -9.35
CA VAL A 191 -8.62 -19.15 -7.93
C VAL A 191 -7.81 -17.94 -7.52
N SER A 192 -6.76 -17.57 -8.29
CA SER A 192 -5.95 -16.35 -8.01
C SER A 192 -6.81 -15.09 -8.04
N ALA A 193 -7.72 -14.97 -9.01
CA ALA A 193 -8.64 -13.85 -9.11
C ALA A 193 -9.58 -13.76 -7.90
N TRP A 194 -10.19 -14.87 -7.48
CA TRP A 194 -11.06 -14.90 -6.31
C TRP A 194 -10.31 -14.62 -5.00
N ILE A 195 -9.09 -15.12 -4.84
CA ILE A 195 -8.23 -14.80 -3.70
C ILE A 195 -8.03 -13.29 -3.60
N GLY A 196 -7.74 -12.63 -4.72
CA GLY A 196 -7.59 -11.17 -4.74
C GLY A 196 -8.90 -10.45 -4.42
N ILE A 197 -10.02 -10.81 -5.06
CA ILE A 197 -11.33 -10.18 -4.80
C ILE A 197 -11.68 -10.27 -3.30
N VAL A 198 -11.63 -11.47 -2.73
CA VAL A 198 -11.99 -11.67 -1.32
C VAL A 198 -10.99 -10.99 -0.39
N GLY A 199 -9.68 -11.19 -0.61
CA GLY A 199 -8.64 -10.64 0.25
C GLY A 199 -8.68 -9.12 0.32
N PHE A 200 -8.70 -8.44 -0.83
CA PHE A 200 -8.75 -6.98 -0.86
C PHE A 200 -10.11 -6.40 -0.44
N THR A 201 -11.21 -7.15 -0.57
CA THR A 201 -12.48 -6.75 0.02
C THR A 201 -12.41 -6.77 1.54
N PHE A 202 -11.84 -7.81 2.15
CA PHE A 202 -11.63 -7.86 3.60
C PHE A 202 -10.73 -6.72 4.09
N LEU A 203 -9.62 -6.43 3.39
CA LEU A 203 -8.74 -5.31 3.72
C LEU A 203 -9.43 -3.94 3.56
N SER A 204 -10.25 -3.76 2.53
CA SER A 204 -11.03 -2.52 2.36
C SER A 204 -12.07 -2.34 3.45
N LEU A 205 -12.75 -3.40 3.86
CA LEU A 205 -13.66 -3.39 5.01
C LEU A 205 -12.92 -3.11 6.31
N PHE A 206 -11.76 -3.71 6.50
CA PHE A 206 -10.90 -3.39 7.64
C PHE A 206 -10.54 -1.90 7.67
N THR A 207 -10.12 -1.32 6.55
CA THR A 207 -9.79 0.11 6.46
C THR A 207 -10.97 0.99 6.86
N ILE A 208 -12.20 0.66 6.43
CA ILE A 208 -13.41 1.38 6.83
C ILE A 208 -13.64 1.27 8.34
N VAL A 209 -13.62 0.06 8.88
CA VAL A 209 -13.89 -0.18 10.30
C VAL A 209 -12.82 0.46 11.18
N ALA A 210 -11.55 0.28 10.83
CA ALA A 210 -10.42 0.83 11.58
C ALA A 210 -10.45 2.36 11.64
N THR A 211 -10.84 3.02 10.55
CA THR A 211 -10.89 4.48 10.47
C THR A 211 -12.11 5.07 11.17
N PHE A 212 -13.30 4.48 10.99
CA PHE A 212 -14.55 5.12 11.39
C PHE A 212 -15.21 4.51 12.63
N ILE A 213 -14.78 3.32 13.06
CA ILE A 213 -15.35 2.61 14.21
C ILE A 213 -14.22 2.11 15.13
N PRO A 214 -13.45 3.02 15.76
CA PRO A 214 -12.26 2.63 16.56
C PRO A 214 -12.55 1.57 17.62
N ALA A 215 -13.77 1.55 18.18
CA ALA A 215 -14.20 0.56 19.17
C ALA A 215 -14.15 -0.89 18.65
N LEU A 216 -14.25 -1.09 17.33
CA LEU A 216 -14.17 -2.40 16.68
C LEU A 216 -12.79 -2.71 16.07
N TYR A 217 -11.80 -1.82 16.24
CA TYR A 217 -10.49 -1.96 15.62
C TYR A 217 -9.86 -3.34 15.88
N GLN A 218 -9.78 -3.78 17.12
CA GLN A 218 -9.15 -5.06 17.47
C GLN A 218 -9.89 -6.27 16.85
N VAL A 219 -11.20 -6.27 16.91
CA VAL A 219 -12.02 -7.33 16.30
C VAL A 219 -11.82 -7.36 14.79
N ALA A 220 -11.87 -6.19 14.15
CA ALA A 220 -11.64 -6.07 12.71
C ALA A 220 -10.21 -6.48 12.31
N PHE A 221 -9.21 -6.14 13.13
CA PHE A 221 -7.82 -6.53 12.91
C PHE A 221 -7.66 -8.05 12.91
N TYR A 222 -8.17 -8.75 13.93
CA TYR A 222 -8.04 -10.21 14.02
C TYR A 222 -8.84 -10.96 12.94
N PHE A 223 -9.98 -10.41 12.49
CA PHE A 223 -10.80 -11.07 11.47
C PHE A 223 -10.51 -10.54 10.07
N LEU A 224 -10.74 -9.26 9.84
CA LEU A 224 -10.70 -8.70 8.48
C LEU A 224 -9.27 -8.52 7.99
N ALA A 225 -8.38 -7.92 8.81
CA ALA A 225 -7.00 -7.70 8.40
C ALA A 225 -6.21 -9.01 8.31
N SER A 226 -6.38 -9.94 9.25
CA SER A 226 -5.64 -11.20 9.23
C SER A 226 -6.04 -12.08 8.04
N ILE A 227 -7.33 -12.28 7.81
CA ILE A 227 -7.80 -13.07 6.66
C ILE A 227 -7.46 -12.36 5.35
N GLY A 228 -7.77 -11.06 5.25
CA GLY A 228 -7.49 -10.25 4.08
C GLY A 228 -6.00 -10.19 3.76
N GLY A 229 -5.15 -10.02 4.78
CA GLY A 229 -3.70 -9.99 4.66
C GLY A 229 -3.11 -11.29 4.13
N ILE A 230 -3.51 -12.44 4.69
CA ILE A 230 -3.07 -13.76 4.20
C ILE A 230 -3.46 -13.96 2.74
N LEU A 231 -4.70 -13.61 2.37
CA LEU A 231 -5.18 -13.72 0.99
C LEU A 231 -4.44 -12.76 0.05
N ALA A 232 -4.17 -11.53 0.48
CA ALA A 232 -3.40 -10.56 -0.31
C ALA A 232 -1.95 -11.03 -0.53
N LEU A 233 -1.26 -11.53 0.52
CA LEU A 233 0.08 -12.12 0.38
C LEU A 233 0.08 -13.30 -0.58
N THR A 234 -0.93 -14.17 -0.49
CA THR A 234 -1.11 -15.29 -1.43
C THR A 234 -1.32 -14.78 -2.87
N TRP A 235 -2.11 -13.72 -3.05
CA TRP A 235 -2.34 -13.11 -4.36
C TRP A 235 -1.03 -12.58 -4.97
N PHE A 236 -0.18 -11.88 -4.19
CA PHE A 236 1.12 -11.40 -4.67
C PHE A 236 2.06 -12.53 -5.09
N ALA A 237 1.95 -13.71 -4.47
CA ALA A 237 2.73 -14.88 -4.85
C ALA A 237 2.22 -15.55 -6.13
N LEU A 238 0.97 -15.30 -6.54
CA LEU A 238 0.32 -15.94 -7.68
C LEU A 238 0.31 -15.07 -8.96
N VAL A 239 0.61 -13.80 -8.84
CA VAL A 239 0.66 -12.83 -9.97
C VAL A 239 2.09 -12.51 -10.35
#